data_9085b41f1af74d1fae2abeef8a3ba612
#
_entry.id   9085b41f1af74d1fae2abeef8a3ba612
#
_cell.length_a   1.000
_cell.length_b   1.000
_cell.length_c   1.000
_cell.angle_alpha   90.00
_cell.angle_beta   90.00
_cell.angle_gamma   90.00
#
_symmetry.space_group_name_H-M   'P 1'
#
loop_
_entity.id
_entity.type
_entity.pdbx_description
1 polymer ?
#
loop_
_entity_poly.entity_id
_entity_poly.type
_entity_poly.pdbx_seq_one_letter_code
_entity_poly.pdbx_strand_id
1 'polypeptide(L)'
;VSMPAFDPTDPAGPAFRDAVGARVGLFLDQIDEELAPVSPLMSELVGLARRFTAGGKRLRPAFCFWGHVAAGGAPADPTALLDATAGFELLHVAALVHDDLIDDSDTRRGMPAAHRQLEELHRRSGGVGDPAAFGRAGAILLGDLLAAWSTQRFATAGLDPAAFARARWVLDAVRTDVNVGQFLDLEAEGGLAAGAGLATAEQVVEYKTARYTVIRPLQFGAALAGAPAQLLDGLAQVGSAVGRAFQFRDDLLGVFGDEELTGKPAGDDLRENKRTVLVVDALHDQPRLADYLGRPLSDPELDAARQILRSSGAVSRLNARIDRDSAAALRGLSGLQITDEGRTALESLVHAAVDRQF
;
A
#
# COMPACT_ATOMS: atom_id res chain seq x y z
N VAL A 1 2.07 -24.20 -20.91
CA VAL A 1 2.64 -24.52 -19.59
C VAL A 1 1.57 -24.21 -18.57
N SER A 2 1.02 -25.24 -17.90
CA SER A 2 0.06 -25.04 -16.79
C SER A 2 0.75 -24.19 -15.72
N MET A 3 0.13 -23.08 -15.35
CA MET A 3 0.62 -22.28 -14.23
C MET A 3 0.54 -23.11 -12.93
N PRO A 4 1.55 -23.02 -12.04
CA PRO A 4 1.49 -23.73 -10.76
C PRO A 4 0.27 -23.23 -9.95
N ALA A 5 -0.42 -24.15 -9.30
CA ALA A 5 -1.37 -23.81 -8.27
C ALA A 5 -0.61 -23.07 -7.14
N PHE A 6 -1.09 -21.89 -6.74
CA PHE A 6 -0.47 -21.18 -5.62
C PHE A 6 -0.84 -21.83 -4.30
N ASP A 7 0.10 -21.80 -3.34
CA ASP A 7 -0.09 -22.40 -2.02
C ASP A 7 -0.95 -21.50 -1.12
N PRO A 8 -2.14 -21.93 -0.68
CA PRO A 8 -2.97 -21.15 0.21
C PRO A 8 -2.36 -20.95 1.61
N THR A 9 -1.36 -21.76 1.99
CA THR A 9 -0.64 -21.57 3.27
C THR A 9 0.50 -20.56 3.17
N ASP A 10 0.95 -20.23 1.93
CA ASP A 10 1.88 -19.14 1.62
C ASP A 10 1.33 -18.26 0.46
N PRO A 11 0.20 -17.59 0.69
CA PRO A 11 -0.63 -16.95 -0.35
C PRO A 11 0.04 -15.77 -1.07
N ALA A 12 1.07 -15.19 -0.48
CA ALA A 12 1.92 -14.16 -1.05
C ALA A 12 3.38 -14.63 -1.15
N GLY A 13 3.60 -15.94 -1.26
CA GLY A 13 4.90 -16.57 -1.35
C GLY A 13 5.67 -16.24 -2.64
N PRO A 14 6.92 -16.71 -2.76
CA PRO A 14 7.77 -16.38 -3.91
C PRO A 14 7.12 -16.68 -5.25
N ALA A 15 6.48 -17.84 -5.42
CA ALA A 15 5.84 -18.21 -6.68
C ALA A 15 4.73 -17.22 -7.10
N PHE A 16 3.91 -16.77 -6.15
CA PHE A 16 2.87 -15.78 -6.42
C PHE A 16 3.48 -14.41 -6.74
N ARG A 17 4.46 -13.98 -5.95
CA ARG A 17 5.14 -12.68 -6.16
C ARG A 17 5.82 -12.61 -7.52
N ASP A 18 6.50 -13.68 -7.92
CA ASP A 18 7.19 -13.78 -9.21
C ASP A 18 6.19 -13.78 -10.37
N ALA A 19 5.05 -14.49 -10.23
CA ALA A 19 3.99 -14.48 -11.23
C ALA A 19 3.41 -13.07 -11.42
N VAL A 20 3.08 -12.35 -10.35
CA VAL A 20 2.60 -10.96 -10.42
C VAL A 20 3.68 -10.04 -10.99
N GLY A 21 4.93 -10.19 -10.54
CA GLY A 21 6.08 -9.42 -11.03
C GLY A 21 6.28 -9.58 -12.54
N ALA A 22 6.19 -10.82 -13.04
CA ALA A 22 6.26 -11.10 -14.48
C ALA A 22 5.14 -10.40 -15.27
N ARG A 23 3.91 -10.36 -14.73
CA ARG A 23 2.78 -9.67 -15.40
C ARG A 23 2.95 -8.17 -15.43
N VAL A 24 3.47 -7.56 -14.35
CA VAL A 24 3.85 -6.14 -14.31
C VAL A 24 4.97 -5.86 -15.32
N GLY A 25 6.00 -6.71 -15.35
CA GLY A 25 7.13 -6.57 -16.29
C GLY A 25 6.69 -6.58 -17.74
N LEU A 26 5.91 -7.60 -18.15
CA LEU A 26 5.38 -7.71 -19.53
C LEU A 26 4.53 -6.51 -19.93
N PHE A 27 3.73 -5.97 -19.02
CA PHE A 27 2.95 -4.77 -19.29
C PHE A 27 3.84 -3.54 -19.50
N LEU A 28 4.85 -3.36 -18.63
CA LEU A 28 5.80 -2.24 -18.78
C LEU A 28 6.71 -2.39 -20.03
N ASP A 29 6.96 -3.63 -20.53
CA ASP A 29 7.63 -3.84 -21.81
C ASP A 29 6.79 -3.27 -22.95
N GLN A 30 5.47 -3.53 -22.98
CA GLN A 30 4.56 -2.97 -23.97
C GLN A 30 4.51 -1.44 -23.92
N ILE A 31 4.45 -0.86 -22.70
CA ILE A 31 4.47 0.60 -22.52
C ILE A 31 5.78 1.20 -23.04
N ASP A 32 6.92 0.54 -22.79
CA ASP A 32 8.20 1.03 -23.28
C ASP A 32 8.29 0.99 -24.81
N GLU A 33 7.83 -0.08 -25.44
CA GLU A 33 7.74 -0.19 -26.91
C GLU A 33 6.87 0.92 -27.51
N GLU A 34 5.76 1.30 -26.87
CA GLU A 34 4.87 2.38 -27.31
C GLU A 34 5.49 3.77 -27.14
N LEU A 35 6.22 4.00 -26.04
CA LEU A 35 6.69 5.34 -25.66
C LEU A 35 8.13 5.64 -26.11
N ALA A 36 8.99 4.65 -26.30
CA ALA A 36 10.38 4.85 -26.71
C ALA A 36 10.51 5.70 -28.02
N PRO A 37 9.63 5.55 -29.03
CA PRO A 37 9.69 6.39 -30.23
C PRO A 37 9.35 7.87 -29.99
N VAL A 38 8.67 8.20 -28.88
CA VAL A 38 8.26 9.58 -28.56
C VAL A 38 9.46 10.40 -28.07
N SER A 39 10.28 9.82 -27.17
CA SER A 39 11.50 10.44 -26.67
C SER A 39 12.37 9.40 -25.96
N PRO A 40 13.72 9.47 -26.08
CA PRO A 40 14.63 8.62 -25.31
C PRO A 40 14.41 8.67 -23.78
N LEU A 41 13.93 9.81 -23.26
CA LEU A 41 13.63 9.95 -21.82
C LEU A 41 12.39 9.18 -21.39
N MET A 42 11.53 8.75 -22.32
CA MET A 42 10.37 7.91 -21.96
C MET A 42 10.82 6.54 -21.46
N SER A 43 11.81 5.92 -22.09
CA SER A 43 12.37 4.64 -21.59
C SER A 43 13.03 4.79 -20.23
N GLU A 44 13.65 5.94 -19.93
CA GLU A 44 14.16 6.22 -18.56
C GLU A 44 13.01 6.29 -17.54
N LEU A 45 11.88 6.92 -17.91
CA LEU A 45 10.70 7.03 -17.06
C LEU A 45 10.04 5.67 -16.81
N VAL A 46 9.90 4.83 -17.86
CA VAL A 46 9.42 3.45 -17.73
C VAL A 46 10.42 2.61 -16.90
N GLY A 47 11.72 2.85 -17.05
CA GLY A 47 12.76 2.25 -16.24
C GLY A 47 12.63 2.59 -14.75
N LEU A 48 12.23 3.82 -14.42
CA LEU A 48 11.86 4.20 -13.04
C LEU A 48 10.66 3.40 -12.54
N ALA A 49 9.58 3.34 -13.32
CA ALA A 49 8.40 2.53 -12.98
C ALA A 49 8.78 1.07 -12.69
N ARG A 50 9.67 0.46 -13.50
CA ARG A 50 10.18 -0.91 -13.27
C ARG A 50 10.91 -1.04 -11.94
N ARG A 51 11.81 -0.11 -11.62
CA ARG A 51 12.55 -0.15 -10.35
C ARG A 51 11.62 -0.05 -9.15
N PHE A 52 10.63 0.84 -9.18
CA PHE A 52 9.68 0.99 -8.09
C PHE A 52 8.63 -0.14 -8.01
N THR A 53 8.34 -0.83 -9.11
CA THR A 53 7.49 -2.01 -9.11
C THR A 53 8.27 -3.31 -8.81
N ALA A 54 9.60 -3.28 -8.79
CA ALA A 54 10.41 -4.44 -8.43
C ALA A 54 10.27 -4.76 -6.94
N GLY A 55 10.16 -6.03 -6.61
CA GLY A 55 10.06 -6.50 -5.21
C GLY A 55 8.70 -6.19 -4.56
N GLY A 56 8.69 -6.16 -3.22
CA GLY A 56 7.49 -5.95 -2.42
C GLY A 56 6.73 -7.23 -2.11
N LYS A 57 5.87 -7.16 -1.08
CA LYS A 57 5.13 -8.33 -0.55
C LYS A 57 3.90 -8.71 -1.38
N ARG A 58 3.53 -7.92 -2.36
CA ARG A 58 2.36 -8.15 -3.25
C ARG A 58 1.04 -8.42 -2.50
N LEU A 59 0.83 -7.78 -1.35
CA LEU A 59 -0.36 -8.03 -0.54
C LEU A 59 -1.66 -7.65 -1.25
N ARG A 60 -1.71 -6.50 -1.95
CA ARG A 60 -2.90 -6.08 -2.70
C ARG A 60 -3.26 -7.07 -3.81
N PRO A 61 -2.32 -7.48 -4.66
CA PRO A 61 -2.49 -8.60 -5.57
C PRO A 61 -3.00 -9.88 -4.90
N ALA A 62 -2.40 -10.27 -3.75
CA ALA A 62 -2.78 -11.48 -3.02
C ALA A 62 -4.21 -11.39 -2.48
N PHE A 63 -4.60 -10.29 -1.83
CA PHE A 63 -5.98 -10.11 -1.37
C PHE A 63 -6.98 -10.14 -2.52
N CYS A 64 -6.65 -9.59 -3.70
CA CYS A 64 -7.50 -9.69 -4.87
C CYS A 64 -7.64 -11.12 -5.37
N PHE A 65 -6.53 -11.82 -5.56
CA PHE A 65 -6.51 -13.19 -6.06
C PHE A 65 -7.27 -14.14 -5.12
N TRP A 66 -6.93 -14.11 -3.83
CA TRP A 66 -7.53 -14.98 -2.84
C TRP A 66 -8.97 -14.58 -2.47
N GLY A 67 -9.34 -13.32 -2.63
CA GLY A 67 -10.74 -12.87 -2.58
C GLY A 67 -11.59 -13.51 -3.69
N HIS A 68 -11.02 -13.64 -4.89
CA HIS A 68 -11.68 -14.36 -6.01
C HIS A 68 -11.87 -15.85 -5.70
N VAL A 69 -10.81 -16.51 -5.23
CA VAL A 69 -10.86 -17.94 -4.84
C VAL A 69 -11.83 -18.15 -3.68
N ALA A 70 -11.81 -17.30 -2.67
CA ALA A 70 -12.70 -17.38 -1.51
C ALA A 70 -14.18 -17.29 -1.91
N ALA A 71 -14.51 -16.50 -2.92
CA ALA A 71 -15.87 -16.37 -3.45
C ALA A 71 -16.29 -17.52 -4.42
N GLY A 72 -15.47 -18.56 -4.54
CA GLY A 72 -15.75 -19.73 -5.39
C GLY A 72 -15.23 -19.60 -6.83
N GLY A 73 -14.45 -18.57 -7.12
CA GLY A 73 -13.76 -18.45 -8.41
C GLY A 73 -12.64 -19.48 -8.53
N ALA A 74 -12.65 -20.24 -9.60
CA ALA A 74 -11.64 -21.27 -9.89
C ALA A 74 -11.25 -21.20 -11.38
N PRO A 75 -10.46 -20.19 -11.78
CA PRO A 75 -10.06 -20.05 -13.17
C PRO A 75 -9.13 -21.19 -13.57
N ALA A 76 -9.46 -21.91 -14.64
CA ALA A 76 -8.56 -22.93 -15.22
C ALA A 76 -7.24 -22.31 -15.72
N ASP A 77 -7.28 -21.04 -16.17
CA ASP A 77 -6.14 -20.21 -16.48
C ASP A 77 -6.24 -18.90 -15.68
N PRO A 78 -5.40 -18.69 -14.65
CA PRO A 78 -5.42 -17.51 -13.83
C PRO A 78 -4.77 -16.28 -14.49
N THR A 79 -4.31 -16.36 -15.75
CA THR A 79 -3.56 -15.28 -16.42
C THR A 79 -4.31 -13.96 -16.39
N ALA A 80 -5.59 -13.93 -16.77
CA ALA A 80 -6.40 -12.71 -16.76
C ALA A 80 -6.56 -12.12 -15.35
N LEU A 81 -6.74 -12.98 -14.34
CA LEU A 81 -6.83 -12.54 -12.95
C LEU A 81 -5.48 -11.97 -12.45
N LEU A 82 -4.35 -12.64 -12.75
CA LEU A 82 -3.03 -12.12 -12.43
C LEU A 82 -2.74 -10.80 -13.12
N ASP A 83 -3.14 -10.66 -14.36
CA ASP A 83 -3.05 -9.41 -15.12
C ASP A 83 -3.84 -8.29 -14.44
N ALA A 84 -5.03 -8.57 -13.96
CA ALA A 84 -5.81 -7.61 -13.20
C ALA A 84 -5.13 -7.28 -11.84
N THR A 85 -4.57 -8.28 -11.14
CA THR A 85 -3.85 -8.02 -9.88
C THR A 85 -2.62 -7.12 -10.07
N ALA A 86 -1.95 -7.19 -11.24
CA ALA A 86 -0.85 -6.28 -11.59
C ALA A 86 -1.31 -4.81 -11.64
N GLY A 87 -2.58 -4.54 -11.97
CA GLY A 87 -3.17 -3.20 -11.91
C GLY A 87 -3.15 -2.59 -10.51
N PHE A 88 -3.36 -3.40 -9.46
CA PHE A 88 -3.23 -2.93 -8.08
C PHE A 88 -1.79 -2.57 -7.69
N GLU A 89 -0.81 -3.28 -8.24
CA GLU A 89 0.58 -2.96 -7.98
C GLU A 89 1.01 -1.65 -8.64
N LEU A 90 0.58 -1.40 -9.89
CA LEU A 90 0.80 -0.12 -10.57
C LEU A 90 0.16 1.04 -9.80
N LEU A 91 -1.09 0.88 -9.32
CA LEU A 91 -1.76 1.87 -8.49
C LEU A 91 -1.00 2.11 -7.18
N HIS A 92 -0.46 1.04 -6.59
CA HIS A 92 0.34 1.16 -5.37
C HIS A 92 1.61 1.99 -5.59
N VAL A 93 2.31 1.74 -6.67
CA VAL A 93 3.54 2.49 -6.97
C VAL A 93 3.21 3.94 -7.33
N ALA A 94 2.09 4.21 -8.01
CA ALA A 94 1.60 5.57 -8.21
C ALA A 94 1.42 6.32 -6.88
N ALA A 95 0.73 5.68 -5.93
CA ALA A 95 0.52 6.27 -4.60
C ALA A 95 1.85 6.49 -3.86
N LEU A 96 2.81 5.56 -3.94
CA LEU A 96 4.13 5.72 -3.31
C LEU A 96 4.93 6.88 -3.92
N VAL A 97 4.90 7.05 -5.26
CA VAL A 97 5.61 8.13 -5.94
C VAL A 97 5.05 9.50 -5.54
N HIS A 98 3.73 9.61 -5.43
CA HIS A 98 3.09 10.85 -4.97
C HIS A 98 3.32 11.08 -3.47
N ASP A 99 3.21 10.06 -2.64
CA ASP A 99 3.46 10.12 -1.20
C ASP A 99 4.87 10.62 -0.88
N ASP A 100 5.90 10.03 -1.50
CA ASP A 100 7.29 10.46 -1.35
C ASP A 100 7.53 11.93 -1.72
N LEU A 101 6.80 12.42 -2.72
CA LEU A 101 6.90 13.81 -3.14
C LEU A 101 6.16 14.75 -2.17
N ILE A 102 5.01 14.34 -1.66
CA ILE A 102 4.22 15.08 -0.69
C ILE A 102 4.96 15.21 0.64
N ASP A 103 5.58 14.11 1.10
CA ASP A 103 6.30 14.02 2.36
C ASP A 103 7.75 14.56 2.25
N ASP A 104 8.21 14.95 1.04
CA ASP A 104 9.62 15.30 0.72
C ASP A 104 10.61 14.21 1.17
N SER A 105 10.21 12.95 1.06
CA SER A 105 11.03 11.80 1.44
C SER A 105 12.17 11.59 0.44
N ASP A 106 13.41 11.51 0.91
CA ASP A 106 14.58 11.34 0.04
C ASP A 106 14.73 9.93 -0.52
N THR A 107 14.22 8.92 0.20
CA THR A 107 14.45 7.51 -0.12
C THR A 107 13.18 6.66 -0.06
N ARG A 108 13.13 5.62 -0.89
CA ARG A 108 12.10 4.58 -0.89
C ARG A 108 12.69 3.20 -1.18
N ARG A 109 12.45 2.23 -0.30
CA ARG A 109 12.97 0.84 -0.45
C ARG A 109 14.50 0.79 -0.62
N GLY A 110 15.24 1.62 0.11
CA GLY A 110 16.70 1.69 0.03
C GLY A 110 17.24 2.36 -1.24
N MET A 111 16.39 2.97 -2.06
CA MET A 111 16.77 3.73 -3.25
C MET A 111 16.33 5.20 -3.10
N PRO A 112 16.97 6.14 -3.82
CA PRO A 112 16.46 7.52 -3.89
C PRO A 112 15.00 7.53 -4.39
N ALA A 113 14.17 8.40 -3.81
CA ALA A 113 12.79 8.60 -4.23
C ALA A 113 12.69 9.06 -5.70
N ALA A 114 11.51 8.91 -6.33
CA ALA A 114 11.35 9.17 -7.76
C ALA A 114 11.76 10.60 -8.17
N HIS A 115 11.37 11.59 -7.38
CA HIS A 115 11.73 12.98 -7.64
C HIS A 115 13.24 13.22 -7.54
N ARG A 116 13.98 12.54 -6.63
CA ARG A 116 15.43 12.62 -6.52
C ARG A 116 16.13 11.95 -7.71
N GLN A 117 15.63 10.80 -8.18
CA GLN A 117 16.18 10.15 -9.37
C GLN A 117 15.95 10.97 -10.65
N LEU A 118 14.81 11.63 -10.79
CA LEU A 118 14.51 12.52 -11.92
C LEU A 118 15.30 13.83 -11.84
N GLU A 119 15.54 14.37 -10.68
CA GLU A 119 16.46 15.50 -10.45
C GLU A 119 17.87 15.15 -10.95
N GLU A 120 18.37 13.96 -10.62
CA GLU A 120 19.68 13.50 -11.08
C GLU A 120 19.69 13.21 -12.59
N LEU A 121 18.60 12.66 -13.14
CA LEU A 121 18.43 12.51 -14.59
C LEU A 121 18.57 13.85 -15.30
N HIS A 122 17.94 14.91 -14.80
CA HIS A 122 18.05 16.25 -15.37
C HIS A 122 19.49 16.77 -15.36
N ARG A 123 20.21 16.60 -14.25
CA ARG A 123 21.62 17.04 -14.13
C ARG A 123 22.54 16.30 -15.12
N ARG A 124 22.46 14.95 -15.15
CA ARG A 124 23.33 14.15 -16.03
C ARG A 124 23.01 14.29 -17.52
N SER A 125 21.78 14.71 -17.86
CA SER A 125 21.35 14.98 -19.23
C SER A 125 21.69 16.40 -19.71
N GLY A 126 22.31 17.24 -18.88
CA GLY A 126 22.65 18.63 -19.22
C GLY A 126 21.41 19.53 -19.34
N GLY A 127 20.36 19.23 -18.58
CA GLY A 127 19.09 19.99 -18.59
C GLY A 127 19.29 21.44 -18.17
N VAL A 128 18.45 22.33 -18.68
CA VAL A 128 18.44 23.76 -18.34
C VAL A 128 17.39 24.05 -17.26
N GLY A 129 17.71 24.93 -16.32
CA GLY A 129 16.80 25.33 -15.24
C GLY A 129 17.11 24.62 -13.91
N ASP A 130 16.12 24.59 -13.01
CA ASP A 130 16.25 23.98 -11.68
C ASP A 130 16.02 22.46 -11.73
N PRO A 131 17.05 21.62 -11.44
CA PRO A 131 16.89 20.17 -11.43
C PRO A 131 15.85 19.68 -10.42
N ALA A 132 15.74 20.34 -9.25
CA ALA A 132 14.78 19.94 -8.23
C ALA A 132 13.34 20.22 -8.68
N ALA A 133 13.09 21.33 -9.38
CA ALA A 133 11.78 21.60 -9.97
C ALA A 133 11.42 20.58 -11.05
N PHE A 134 12.39 20.18 -11.89
CA PHE A 134 12.20 19.11 -12.88
C PHE A 134 11.89 17.78 -12.19
N GLY A 135 12.62 17.43 -11.14
CA GLY A 135 12.41 16.21 -10.36
C GLY A 135 10.99 16.13 -9.80
N ARG A 136 10.52 17.21 -9.16
CA ARG A 136 9.15 17.29 -8.62
C ARG A 136 8.09 17.17 -9.71
N ALA A 137 8.20 17.92 -10.80
CA ALA A 137 7.26 17.86 -11.91
C ALA A 137 7.22 16.47 -12.56
N GLY A 138 8.41 15.87 -12.76
CA GLY A 138 8.52 14.52 -13.31
C GLY A 138 7.92 13.44 -12.42
N ALA A 139 8.05 13.57 -11.10
CA ALA A 139 7.43 12.63 -10.15
C ALA A 139 5.90 12.72 -10.15
N ILE A 140 5.32 13.92 -10.25
CA ILE A 140 3.87 14.09 -10.44
C ILE A 140 3.42 13.34 -11.69
N LEU A 141 4.08 13.58 -12.83
CA LEU A 141 3.72 12.93 -14.09
C LEU A 141 3.95 11.41 -14.08
N LEU A 142 5.00 10.93 -13.41
CA LEU A 142 5.23 9.49 -13.26
C LEU A 142 4.11 8.82 -12.43
N GLY A 143 3.70 9.45 -11.34
CA GLY A 143 2.58 8.98 -10.53
C GLY A 143 1.26 8.95 -11.32
N ASP A 144 0.98 10.00 -12.10
CA ASP A 144 -0.21 10.07 -12.97
C ASP A 144 -0.17 8.99 -14.07
N LEU A 145 0.99 8.77 -14.70
CA LEU A 145 1.15 7.70 -15.69
C LEU A 145 0.93 6.31 -15.07
N LEU A 146 1.51 6.04 -13.91
CA LEU A 146 1.31 4.78 -13.19
C LEU A 146 -0.17 4.56 -12.83
N ALA A 147 -0.90 5.59 -12.43
CA ALA A 147 -2.34 5.52 -12.16
C ALA A 147 -3.15 5.27 -13.45
N ALA A 148 -2.76 5.91 -14.56
CA ALA A 148 -3.35 5.67 -15.88
C ALA A 148 -3.06 4.25 -16.37
N TRP A 149 -1.81 3.79 -16.27
CA TRP A 149 -1.40 2.42 -16.62
C TRP A 149 -2.07 1.36 -15.75
N SER A 150 -2.31 1.64 -14.47
CA SER A 150 -3.15 0.79 -13.63
C SER A 150 -4.55 0.62 -14.25
N THR A 151 -5.17 1.72 -14.66
CA THR A 151 -6.49 1.69 -15.31
C THR A 151 -6.47 0.90 -16.62
N GLN A 152 -5.47 1.14 -17.46
CA GLN A 152 -5.26 0.42 -18.71
C GLN A 152 -5.08 -1.08 -18.44
N ARG A 153 -4.25 -1.43 -17.43
CA ARG A 153 -3.98 -2.84 -17.09
C ARG A 153 -5.24 -3.59 -16.67
N PHE A 154 -6.11 -3.00 -15.85
CA PHE A 154 -7.41 -3.60 -15.51
C PHE A 154 -8.30 -3.79 -16.75
N ALA A 155 -8.35 -2.80 -17.63
CA ALA A 155 -9.18 -2.85 -18.84
C ALA A 155 -8.69 -3.87 -19.88
N THR A 156 -7.36 -4.13 -19.93
CA THR A 156 -6.71 -5.02 -20.90
C THR A 156 -6.34 -6.39 -20.33
N ALA A 157 -6.76 -6.70 -19.11
CA ALA A 157 -6.42 -7.96 -18.43
C ALA A 157 -7.03 -9.22 -19.06
N GLY A 158 -7.95 -9.08 -19.99
CA GLY A 158 -8.62 -10.23 -20.61
C GLY A 158 -9.69 -10.88 -19.73
N LEU A 159 -10.18 -10.17 -18.73
CA LEU A 159 -11.30 -10.62 -17.87
C LEU A 159 -12.59 -10.75 -18.67
N ASP A 160 -13.47 -11.67 -18.27
CA ASP A 160 -14.84 -11.73 -18.80
C ASP A 160 -15.53 -10.36 -18.65
N PRO A 161 -16.10 -9.80 -19.74
CA PRO A 161 -16.67 -8.44 -19.70
C PRO A 161 -17.81 -8.28 -18.70
N ALA A 162 -18.63 -9.30 -18.48
CA ALA A 162 -19.72 -9.23 -17.51
C ALA A 162 -19.20 -9.32 -16.07
N ALA A 163 -18.18 -10.14 -15.83
CA ALA A 163 -17.47 -10.19 -14.53
C ALA A 163 -16.80 -8.85 -14.22
N PHE A 164 -16.09 -8.28 -15.19
CA PHE A 164 -15.45 -6.98 -15.03
C PHE A 164 -16.47 -5.86 -14.76
N ALA A 165 -17.58 -5.84 -15.48
CA ALA A 165 -18.65 -4.85 -15.26
C ALA A 165 -19.22 -4.92 -13.82
N ARG A 166 -19.36 -6.14 -13.26
CA ARG A 166 -19.80 -6.32 -11.85
C ARG A 166 -18.80 -5.80 -10.84
N ALA A 167 -17.50 -5.89 -11.13
CA ALA A 167 -16.43 -5.51 -10.21
C ALA A 167 -15.93 -4.04 -10.37
N ARG A 168 -16.25 -3.39 -11.50
CA ARG A 168 -15.69 -2.08 -11.88
C ARG A 168 -15.86 -0.99 -10.82
N TRP A 169 -16.99 -0.96 -10.14
CA TRP A 169 -17.25 0.04 -9.09
C TRP A 169 -16.20 0.04 -7.98
N VAL A 170 -15.57 -1.13 -7.72
CA VAL A 170 -14.49 -1.25 -6.73
C VAL A 170 -13.26 -0.48 -7.16
N LEU A 171 -12.94 -0.47 -8.47
CA LEU A 171 -11.80 0.26 -9.02
C LEU A 171 -11.99 1.78 -8.93
N ASP A 172 -13.24 2.24 -9.12
CA ASP A 172 -13.57 3.66 -8.95
C ASP A 172 -13.47 4.05 -7.47
N ALA A 173 -13.96 3.19 -6.57
CA ALA A 173 -13.90 3.40 -5.13
C ALA A 173 -12.45 3.40 -4.60
N VAL A 174 -11.59 2.46 -5.02
CA VAL A 174 -10.21 2.37 -4.49
C VAL A 174 -9.38 3.61 -4.80
N ARG A 175 -9.54 4.18 -6.00
CA ARG A 175 -8.86 5.41 -6.39
C ARG A 175 -9.32 6.60 -5.55
N THR A 176 -10.63 6.71 -5.32
CA THR A 176 -11.19 7.74 -4.45
C THR A 176 -10.69 7.55 -3.02
N ASP A 177 -10.78 6.34 -2.48
CA ASP A 177 -10.41 6.04 -1.09
C ASP A 177 -8.95 6.38 -0.79
N VAL A 178 -7.99 6.00 -1.66
CA VAL A 178 -6.56 6.28 -1.43
C VAL A 178 -6.24 7.77 -1.47
N ASN A 179 -6.83 8.52 -2.42
CA ASN A 179 -6.62 9.97 -2.50
C ASN A 179 -7.28 10.73 -1.34
N VAL A 180 -8.48 10.32 -0.94
CA VAL A 180 -9.13 10.87 0.28
C VAL A 180 -8.29 10.58 1.50
N GLY A 181 -7.77 9.33 1.63
CA GLY A 181 -6.90 8.95 2.74
C GLY A 181 -5.63 9.78 2.81
N GLN A 182 -4.98 10.04 1.66
CA GLN A 182 -3.80 10.90 1.58
C GLN A 182 -4.12 12.36 1.94
N PHE A 183 -5.28 12.87 1.54
CA PHE A 183 -5.70 14.22 1.90
C PHE A 183 -6.00 14.35 3.41
N LEU A 184 -6.62 13.33 4.01
CA LEU A 184 -6.85 13.29 5.47
C LEU A 184 -5.53 13.27 6.26
N ASP A 185 -4.51 12.61 5.73
CA ASP A 185 -3.17 12.57 6.33
C ASP A 185 -2.53 13.96 6.32
N LEU A 186 -2.54 14.64 5.16
CA LEU A 186 -2.11 16.04 5.05
C LEU A 186 -2.87 17.00 5.96
N GLU A 187 -4.19 16.82 6.10
CA GLU A 187 -5.03 17.61 7.00
C GLU A 187 -4.61 17.41 8.46
N ALA A 188 -4.31 16.15 8.84
CA ALA A 188 -3.85 15.81 10.19
C ALA A 188 -2.45 16.38 10.49
N GLU A 189 -1.51 16.25 9.56
CA GLU A 189 -0.13 16.76 9.68
C GLU A 189 -0.09 18.29 9.72
N GLY A 190 -0.92 18.94 8.88
CA GLY A 190 -1.06 20.39 8.81
C GLY A 190 -1.82 21.01 9.98
N GLY A 191 -2.40 20.20 10.87
CA GLY A 191 -3.18 20.69 12.03
C GLY A 191 -4.47 21.40 11.63
N LEU A 192 -4.98 21.14 10.41
CA LEU A 192 -6.19 21.79 9.88
C LEU A 192 -7.48 21.17 10.41
N ALA A 193 -7.42 19.91 10.83
CA ALA A 193 -8.56 19.23 11.44
C ALA A 193 -8.83 19.80 12.83
N ALA A 194 -9.98 20.46 13.00
CA ALA A 194 -10.42 20.96 14.30
C ALA A 194 -10.57 19.77 15.29
N GLY A 195 -9.65 19.67 16.25
CA GLY A 195 -9.62 18.57 17.21
C GLY A 195 -9.01 17.28 16.63
N ALA A 196 -7.97 17.38 15.78
CA ALA A 196 -7.21 16.24 15.25
C ALA A 196 -6.80 15.31 16.39
N GLY A 197 -7.65 14.36 16.73
CA GLY A 197 -7.50 13.38 17.78
C GLY A 197 -7.44 11.97 17.21
N LEU A 198 -7.57 10.99 18.09
CA LEU A 198 -7.50 9.58 17.75
C LEU A 198 -8.49 9.17 16.62
N ALA A 199 -9.70 9.76 16.60
CA ALA A 199 -10.69 9.47 15.57
C ALA A 199 -10.23 9.89 14.16
N THR A 200 -9.52 11.03 14.03
CA THR A 200 -8.94 11.47 12.75
C THR A 200 -7.84 10.52 12.30
N ALA A 201 -6.91 10.15 13.18
CA ALA A 201 -5.86 9.19 12.88
C ALA A 201 -6.45 7.82 12.44
N GLU A 202 -7.52 7.37 13.08
CA GLU A 202 -8.23 6.14 12.69
C GLU A 202 -8.90 6.25 11.30
N GLN A 203 -9.42 7.44 10.93
CA GLN A 203 -9.96 7.67 9.60
C GLN A 203 -8.86 7.64 8.52
N VAL A 204 -7.68 8.21 8.81
CA VAL A 204 -6.50 8.08 7.92
C VAL A 204 -6.18 6.60 7.70
N VAL A 205 -6.06 5.81 8.77
CA VAL A 205 -5.81 4.36 8.68
C VAL A 205 -6.87 3.65 7.84
N GLU A 206 -8.15 3.96 8.04
CA GLU A 206 -9.24 3.32 7.29
C GLU A 206 -9.15 3.63 5.79
N TYR A 207 -8.98 4.90 5.39
CA TYR A 207 -9.00 5.31 3.98
C TYR A 207 -7.66 5.11 3.27
N LYS A 208 -6.55 5.55 3.87
CA LYS A 208 -5.22 5.47 3.26
C LYS A 208 -4.67 4.03 3.23
N THR A 209 -5.10 3.16 4.17
CA THR A 209 -4.55 1.81 4.28
C THR A 209 -5.59 0.70 4.18
N ALA A 210 -6.57 0.62 5.07
CA ALA A 210 -7.44 -0.54 5.16
C ALA A 210 -8.28 -0.73 3.88
N ARG A 211 -8.92 0.32 3.39
CA ARG A 211 -9.73 0.26 2.17
C ARG A 211 -8.89 -0.05 0.95
N TYR A 212 -7.84 0.70 0.77
CA TYR A 212 -7.00 0.64 -0.41
C TYR A 212 -6.14 -0.64 -0.49
N THR A 213 -5.61 -1.10 0.66
CA THR A 213 -4.68 -2.24 0.68
C THR A 213 -5.39 -3.59 0.79
N VAL A 214 -6.52 -3.64 1.50
CA VAL A 214 -7.17 -4.91 1.84
C VAL A 214 -8.61 -4.98 1.31
N ILE A 215 -9.48 -4.05 1.73
CA ILE A 215 -10.92 -4.14 1.45
C ILE A 215 -11.21 -4.15 -0.05
N ARG A 216 -10.70 -3.17 -0.78
CA ARG A 216 -11.01 -3.04 -2.21
C ARG A 216 -10.40 -4.15 -3.06
N PRO A 217 -9.13 -4.58 -2.86
CA PRO A 217 -8.62 -5.76 -3.53
C PRO A 217 -9.45 -7.02 -3.27
N LEU A 218 -9.82 -7.31 -2.00
CA LEU A 218 -10.71 -8.43 -1.64
C LEU A 218 -12.05 -8.35 -2.37
N GLN A 219 -12.71 -7.19 -2.28
CA GLN A 219 -14.02 -6.97 -2.92
C GLN A 219 -13.94 -7.08 -4.44
N PHE A 220 -12.88 -6.59 -5.08
CA PHE A 220 -12.71 -6.70 -6.53
C PHE A 220 -12.60 -8.16 -6.96
N GLY A 221 -11.72 -8.94 -6.32
CA GLY A 221 -11.58 -10.36 -6.59
C GLY A 221 -12.89 -11.13 -6.39
N ALA A 222 -13.55 -10.92 -5.26
CA ALA A 222 -14.81 -11.57 -4.94
C ALA A 222 -15.96 -11.16 -5.91
N ALA A 223 -16.04 -9.88 -6.30
CA ALA A 223 -17.04 -9.41 -7.26
C ALA A 223 -16.83 -9.99 -8.66
N LEU A 224 -15.57 -10.19 -9.09
CA LEU A 224 -15.25 -10.90 -10.32
C LEU A 224 -15.81 -12.34 -10.31
N ALA A 225 -15.73 -13.03 -9.17
CA ALA A 225 -16.30 -14.36 -8.98
C ALA A 225 -17.84 -14.38 -8.82
N GLY A 226 -18.48 -13.20 -8.77
CA GLY A 226 -19.94 -13.09 -8.63
C GLY A 226 -20.44 -13.15 -7.19
N ALA A 227 -19.60 -12.79 -6.21
CA ALA A 227 -19.99 -12.76 -4.80
C ALA A 227 -21.26 -11.92 -4.56
N PRO A 228 -22.21 -12.40 -3.72
CA PRO A 228 -23.37 -11.61 -3.33
C PRO A 228 -22.95 -10.44 -2.40
N ALA A 229 -23.79 -9.40 -2.32
CA ALA A 229 -23.54 -8.20 -1.52
C ALA A 229 -23.19 -8.55 -0.07
N GLN A 230 -23.89 -9.50 0.55
CA GLN A 230 -23.63 -9.92 1.92
C GLN A 230 -22.21 -10.46 2.12
N LEU A 231 -21.65 -11.20 1.14
CA LEU A 231 -20.27 -11.68 1.20
C LEU A 231 -19.29 -10.52 1.01
N LEU A 232 -19.56 -9.59 0.09
CA LEU A 232 -18.73 -8.39 -0.11
C LEU A 232 -18.67 -7.51 1.14
N ASP A 233 -19.78 -7.36 1.86
CA ASP A 233 -19.85 -6.61 3.13
C ASP A 233 -19.08 -7.34 4.25
N GLY A 234 -19.22 -8.67 4.33
CA GLY A 234 -18.46 -9.48 5.29
C GLY A 234 -16.94 -9.42 5.04
N LEU A 235 -16.51 -9.51 3.78
CA LEU A 235 -15.11 -9.33 3.39
C LEU A 235 -14.61 -7.92 3.69
N ALA A 236 -15.45 -6.89 3.55
CA ALA A 236 -15.09 -5.51 3.92
C ALA A 236 -14.86 -5.38 5.43
N GLN A 237 -15.68 -5.99 6.28
CA GLN A 237 -15.49 -5.99 7.74
C GLN A 237 -14.19 -6.69 8.14
N VAL A 238 -13.91 -7.86 7.57
CA VAL A 238 -12.64 -8.57 7.75
C VAL A 238 -11.48 -7.68 7.28
N GLY A 239 -11.57 -7.12 6.08
CA GLY A 239 -10.52 -6.29 5.49
C GLY A 239 -10.23 -5.02 6.28
N SER A 240 -11.25 -4.39 6.91
CA SER A 240 -11.06 -3.24 7.79
C SER A 240 -10.25 -3.62 9.03
N ALA A 241 -10.57 -4.75 9.66
CA ALA A 241 -9.81 -5.23 10.82
C ALA A 241 -8.35 -5.57 10.46
N VAL A 242 -8.12 -6.29 9.34
CA VAL A 242 -6.77 -6.60 8.85
C VAL A 242 -5.99 -5.33 8.52
N GLY A 243 -6.62 -4.41 7.81
CA GLY A 243 -5.96 -3.17 7.37
C GLY A 243 -5.55 -2.27 8.54
N ARG A 244 -6.39 -2.18 9.58
CA ARG A 244 -6.02 -1.46 10.82
C ARG A 244 -4.85 -2.14 11.53
N ALA A 245 -4.93 -3.46 11.75
CA ALA A 245 -3.84 -4.20 12.39
C ALA A 245 -2.52 -4.06 11.62
N PHE A 246 -2.59 -4.10 10.29
CA PHE A 246 -1.45 -3.88 9.39
C PHE A 246 -0.84 -2.49 9.58
N GLN A 247 -1.66 -1.41 9.53
CA GLN A 247 -1.16 -0.05 9.67
C GLN A 247 -0.61 0.22 11.08
N PHE A 248 -1.29 -0.25 12.13
CA PHE A 248 -0.79 -0.12 13.50
C PHE A 248 0.57 -0.79 13.69
N ARG A 249 0.81 -1.91 12.99
CA ARG A 249 2.13 -2.54 12.97
C ARG A 249 3.15 -1.70 12.21
N ASP A 250 2.77 -1.10 11.08
CA ASP A 250 3.64 -0.19 10.34
C ASP A 250 3.96 1.08 11.15
N ASP A 251 3.01 1.65 11.89
CA ASP A 251 3.24 2.80 12.80
C ASP A 251 4.28 2.47 13.88
N LEU A 252 4.26 1.26 14.43
CA LEU A 252 5.29 0.80 15.37
C LEU A 252 6.65 0.66 14.69
N LEU A 253 6.68 0.09 13.48
CA LEU A 253 7.91 -0.07 12.70
C LEU A 253 8.49 1.26 12.24
N GLY A 254 7.67 2.24 11.88
CA GLY A 254 8.11 3.60 11.50
C GLY A 254 8.86 4.34 12.59
N VAL A 255 8.59 3.99 13.86
CA VAL A 255 9.28 4.59 15.01
C VAL A 255 10.39 3.71 15.59
N PHE A 256 10.15 2.40 15.71
CA PHE A 256 11.00 1.46 16.44
C PHE A 256 11.72 0.44 15.56
N GLY A 257 11.34 0.35 14.28
CA GLY A 257 11.88 -0.64 13.35
C GLY A 257 13.35 -0.39 13.03
N ASP A 258 14.03 -1.47 12.61
CA ASP A 258 15.37 -1.43 12.09
C ASP A 258 15.34 -0.94 10.62
N GLU A 259 16.29 -0.08 10.26
CA GLU A 259 16.43 0.45 8.90
C GLU A 259 16.63 -0.67 7.85
N GLU A 260 17.37 -1.73 8.20
CA GLU A 260 17.57 -2.90 7.33
C GLU A 260 16.25 -3.63 7.02
N LEU A 261 15.29 -3.59 7.95
CA LEU A 261 13.99 -4.26 7.80
C LEU A 261 12.93 -3.38 7.14
N THR A 262 12.98 -2.07 7.41
CA THR A 262 11.95 -1.12 6.95
C THR A 262 12.31 -0.46 5.61
N GLY A 263 13.60 -0.36 5.29
CA GLY A 263 14.11 0.35 4.12
C GLY A 263 13.97 1.87 4.22
N LYS A 264 13.67 2.41 5.42
CA LYS A 264 13.61 3.83 5.78
C LYS A 264 14.40 4.08 7.05
N PRO A 265 14.96 5.29 7.25
CA PRO A 265 15.62 5.66 8.50
C PRO A 265 14.68 5.49 9.70
N ALA A 266 15.20 4.93 10.79
CA ALA A 266 14.41 4.73 11.99
C ALA A 266 13.90 6.06 12.56
N GLY A 267 12.58 6.15 12.87
CA GLY A 267 11.93 7.35 13.40
C GLY A 267 11.52 8.38 12.35
N ASP A 268 11.46 8.00 11.08
CA ASP A 268 11.01 8.88 9.99
C ASP A 268 9.63 9.46 10.26
N ASP A 269 8.67 8.67 10.76
CA ASP A 269 7.32 9.14 11.08
C ASP A 269 7.31 10.34 12.06
N LEU A 270 8.27 10.41 12.99
CA LEU A 270 8.41 11.54 13.91
C LEU A 270 8.99 12.77 13.20
N ARG A 271 9.97 12.58 12.31
CA ARG A 271 10.60 13.66 11.54
C ARG A 271 9.62 14.26 10.53
N GLU A 272 8.82 13.43 9.87
CA GLU A 272 7.77 13.81 8.92
C GLU A 272 6.51 14.36 9.60
N ASN A 273 6.47 14.48 10.95
CA ASN A 273 5.30 14.95 11.72
C ASN A 273 4.04 14.09 11.56
N LYS A 274 4.18 12.81 11.23
CA LYS A 274 3.03 11.95 11.01
C LYS A 274 2.19 11.81 12.28
N ARG A 275 0.89 12.09 12.14
CA ARG A 275 -0.09 12.00 13.22
C ARG A 275 -0.70 10.60 13.29
N THR A 276 0.18 9.59 13.38
CA THR A 276 -0.24 8.19 13.50
C THR A 276 -1.05 7.95 14.77
N VAL A 277 -1.79 6.84 14.80
CA VAL A 277 -2.53 6.43 16.01
C VAL A 277 -1.61 6.32 17.23
N LEU A 278 -0.38 5.82 17.04
CA LEU A 278 0.64 5.73 18.09
C LEU A 278 1.00 7.11 18.64
N VAL A 279 1.30 8.06 17.77
CA VAL A 279 1.75 9.41 18.15
C VAL A 279 0.62 10.18 18.82
N VAL A 280 -0.59 10.15 18.26
CA VAL A 280 -1.74 10.88 18.79
C VAL A 280 -2.17 10.34 20.17
N ASP A 281 -2.17 9.02 20.34
CA ASP A 281 -2.47 8.38 21.62
C ASP A 281 -1.42 8.74 22.70
N ALA A 282 -0.15 8.78 22.33
CA ALA A 282 0.93 9.16 23.24
C ALA A 282 0.89 10.66 23.62
N LEU A 283 0.57 11.55 22.67
CA LEU A 283 0.45 12.99 22.91
C LEU A 283 -0.62 13.33 23.93
N HIS A 284 -1.69 12.53 24.01
CA HIS A 284 -2.75 12.72 25.01
C HIS A 284 -2.19 12.60 26.45
N ASP A 285 -1.33 11.60 26.69
CA ASP A 285 -0.76 11.33 28.02
C ASP A 285 0.58 12.08 28.27
N GLN A 286 1.30 12.38 27.19
CA GLN A 286 2.65 12.97 27.22
C GLN A 286 2.76 14.12 26.19
N PRO A 287 2.18 15.32 26.47
CA PRO A 287 2.19 16.45 25.52
C PRO A 287 3.59 16.90 25.09
N ARG A 288 4.62 16.67 25.93
CA ARG A 288 6.03 16.98 25.60
C ARG A 288 6.58 16.22 24.39
N LEU A 289 5.89 15.16 23.92
CA LEU A 289 6.25 14.48 22.68
C LEU A 289 6.20 15.44 21.49
N ALA A 290 5.34 16.47 21.55
CA ALA A 290 5.24 17.49 20.50
C ALA A 290 6.56 18.19 20.17
N ASP A 291 7.48 18.31 21.15
CA ASP A 291 8.79 18.94 20.96
C ASP A 291 9.71 18.17 19.99
N TYR A 292 9.35 16.91 19.68
CA TYR A 292 10.12 15.99 18.85
C TYR A 292 9.48 15.72 17.47
N LEU A 293 8.41 16.42 17.12
CA LEU A 293 7.68 16.18 15.86
C LEU A 293 7.99 17.26 14.81
N GLY A 294 7.99 16.85 13.53
CA GLY A 294 8.06 17.78 12.39
C GLY A 294 9.41 18.49 12.23
N ARG A 295 10.50 17.89 12.69
CA ARG A 295 11.84 18.43 12.54
C ARG A 295 12.92 17.34 12.49
N PRO A 296 14.11 17.63 11.98
CA PRO A 296 15.25 16.73 12.11
C PRO A 296 15.52 16.41 13.59
N LEU A 297 15.78 15.15 13.88
CA LEU A 297 16.14 14.65 15.22
C LEU A 297 17.55 14.07 15.19
N SER A 298 18.35 14.42 16.19
CA SER A 298 19.58 13.70 16.50
C SER A 298 19.25 12.34 17.14
N ASP A 299 20.21 11.40 17.13
CA ASP A 299 20.00 10.08 17.74
C ASP A 299 19.58 10.15 19.22
N PRO A 300 20.20 10.99 20.09
CA PRO A 300 19.72 11.15 21.46
C PRO A 300 18.28 11.69 21.58
N GLU A 301 17.87 12.59 20.68
CA GLU A 301 16.49 13.12 20.65
C GLU A 301 15.49 12.05 20.18
N LEU A 302 15.87 11.25 19.18
CA LEU A 302 15.05 10.12 18.74
C LEU A 302 14.87 9.10 19.86
N ASP A 303 15.92 8.78 20.60
CA ASP A 303 15.85 7.88 21.76
C ASP A 303 14.99 8.46 22.88
N ALA A 304 15.06 9.76 23.14
CA ALA A 304 14.20 10.45 24.10
C ALA A 304 12.72 10.38 23.68
N ALA A 305 12.41 10.63 22.40
CA ALA A 305 11.06 10.51 21.86
C ALA A 305 10.51 9.08 21.98
N ARG A 306 11.33 8.08 21.64
CA ARG A 306 10.99 6.65 21.81
C ARG A 306 10.72 6.28 23.28
N GLN A 307 11.51 6.83 24.22
CA GLN A 307 11.30 6.62 25.64
C GLN A 307 9.97 7.23 26.11
N ILE A 308 9.61 8.43 25.60
CA ILE A 308 8.31 9.04 25.89
C ILE A 308 7.18 8.16 25.37
N LEU A 309 7.26 7.68 24.12
CA LEU A 309 6.26 6.78 23.53
C LEU A 309 6.08 5.49 24.35
N ARG A 310 7.18 4.87 24.80
CA ARG A 310 7.10 3.68 25.65
C ARG A 310 6.47 3.98 27.02
N SER A 311 6.88 5.09 27.66
CA SER A 311 6.40 5.45 28.99
C SER A 311 4.95 5.95 29.03
N SER A 312 4.40 6.43 27.92
CA SER A 312 2.98 6.82 27.80
C SER A 312 2.02 5.63 27.83
N GLY A 313 2.53 4.40 27.62
CA GLY A 313 1.70 3.21 27.46
C GLY A 313 1.05 3.05 26.08
N ALA A 314 1.21 4.02 25.16
CA ALA A 314 0.61 3.99 23.83
C ALA A 314 1.07 2.76 23.01
N VAL A 315 2.35 2.36 23.13
CA VAL A 315 2.88 1.15 22.48
C VAL A 315 2.11 -0.10 22.93
N SER A 316 1.85 -0.24 24.23
CA SER A 316 1.13 -1.40 24.79
C SER A 316 -0.34 -1.40 24.34
N ARG A 317 -0.99 -0.22 24.33
CA ARG A 317 -2.36 -0.07 23.85
C ARG A 317 -2.49 -0.38 22.37
N LEU A 318 -1.52 0.06 21.56
CA LEU A 318 -1.52 -0.21 20.10
C LEU A 318 -1.31 -1.70 19.81
N ASN A 319 -0.39 -2.38 20.52
CA ASN A 319 -0.23 -3.84 20.39
C ASN A 319 -1.52 -4.58 20.77
N ALA A 320 -2.20 -4.20 21.85
CA ALA A 320 -3.49 -4.80 22.23
C ALA A 320 -4.59 -4.56 21.17
N ARG A 321 -4.53 -3.43 20.42
CA ARG A 321 -5.42 -3.18 19.28
C ARG A 321 -5.10 -4.09 18.10
N ILE A 322 -3.82 -4.29 17.78
CA ILE A 322 -3.37 -5.22 16.73
C ILE A 322 -3.90 -6.62 17.02
N ASP A 323 -3.69 -7.12 18.22
CA ASP A 323 -4.14 -8.47 18.62
C ASP A 323 -5.68 -8.61 18.53
N ARG A 324 -6.40 -7.60 19.01
CA ARG A 324 -7.87 -7.57 18.95
C ARG A 324 -8.39 -7.56 17.53
N ASP A 325 -7.82 -6.71 16.65
CA ASP A 325 -8.27 -6.58 15.29
C ASP A 325 -7.91 -7.82 14.47
N SER A 326 -6.74 -8.43 14.69
CA SER A 326 -6.35 -9.72 14.09
C SER A 326 -7.29 -10.84 14.49
N ALA A 327 -7.61 -10.97 15.78
CA ALA A 327 -8.56 -11.95 16.26
C ALA A 327 -9.98 -11.70 15.71
N ALA A 328 -10.39 -10.44 15.54
CA ALA A 328 -11.68 -10.08 14.93
C ALA A 328 -11.73 -10.49 13.46
N ALA A 329 -10.64 -10.27 12.70
CA ALA A 329 -10.54 -10.70 11.30
C ALA A 329 -10.68 -12.22 11.15
N LEU A 330 -9.95 -13.01 11.96
CA LEU A 330 -10.00 -14.47 11.93
C LEU A 330 -11.41 -14.99 12.31
N ARG A 331 -12.05 -14.42 13.33
CA ARG A 331 -13.45 -14.76 13.67
C ARG A 331 -14.41 -14.37 12.56
N GLY A 332 -14.20 -13.21 11.91
CA GLY A 332 -15.00 -12.78 10.77
C GLY A 332 -14.91 -13.80 9.62
N LEU A 333 -13.69 -14.22 9.24
CA LEU A 333 -13.47 -15.24 8.20
C LEU A 333 -14.19 -16.56 8.51
N SER A 334 -14.16 -17.02 9.76
CA SER A 334 -14.83 -18.27 10.16
C SER A 334 -16.35 -18.23 9.98
N GLY A 335 -16.95 -17.06 10.04
CA GLY A 335 -18.40 -16.85 9.85
C GLY A 335 -18.84 -16.68 8.38
N LEU A 336 -17.92 -16.51 7.42
CA LEU A 336 -18.26 -16.29 6.02
C LEU A 336 -18.47 -17.61 5.26
N GLN A 337 -19.38 -17.57 4.30
CA GLN A 337 -19.62 -18.65 3.32
C GLN A 337 -18.61 -18.51 2.19
N ILE A 338 -17.40 -19.02 2.39
CA ILE A 338 -16.29 -19.00 1.43
C ILE A 338 -15.67 -20.39 1.27
N THR A 339 -14.90 -20.59 0.21
CA THR A 339 -14.19 -21.86 -0.03
C THR A 339 -13.15 -22.12 1.06
N ASP A 340 -12.86 -23.39 1.35
CA ASP A 340 -11.87 -23.78 2.36
C ASP A 340 -10.45 -23.31 1.95
N GLU A 341 -10.12 -23.43 0.67
CA GLU A 341 -8.86 -22.94 0.11
C GLU A 341 -8.70 -21.42 0.29
N GLY A 342 -9.74 -20.65 -0.08
CA GLY A 342 -9.77 -19.22 0.10
C GLY A 342 -9.71 -18.82 1.58
N ARG A 343 -10.36 -19.55 2.47
CA ARG A 343 -10.30 -19.36 3.92
C ARG A 343 -8.86 -19.50 4.42
N THR A 344 -8.20 -20.63 4.11
CA THR A 344 -6.81 -20.90 4.48
C THR A 344 -5.89 -19.78 4.02
N ALA A 345 -6.04 -19.34 2.78
CA ALA A 345 -5.20 -18.28 2.22
C ALA A 345 -5.45 -16.92 2.90
N LEU A 346 -6.71 -16.56 3.15
CA LEU A 346 -7.02 -15.29 3.81
C LEU A 346 -6.58 -15.28 5.29
N GLU A 347 -6.70 -16.40 6.01
CA GLU A 347 -6.17 -16.54 7.37
C GLU A 347 -4.63 -16.40 7.38
N SER A 348 -3.94 -17.03 6.43
CA SER A 348 -2.48 -16.87 6.27
C SER A 348 -2.09 -15.43 5.93
N LEU A 349 -2.87 -14.71 5.10
CA LEU A 349 -2.66 -13.29 4.81
C LEU A 349 -2.87 -12.40 6.03
N VAL A 350 -3.83 -12.71 6.92
CA VAL A 350 -3.99 -12.00 8.20
C VAL A 350 -2.71 -12.10 9.01
N HIS A 351 -2.16 -13.30 9.18
CA HIS A 351 -0.90 -13.51 9.91
C HIS A 351 0.26 -12.77 9.23
N ALA A 352 0.44 -12.93 7.91
CA ALA A 352 1.51 -12.26 7.16
C ALA A 352 1.44 -10.72 7.20
N ALA A 353 0.25 -10.15 7.38
CA ALA A 353 0.05 -8.71 7.51
C ALA A 353 0.48 -8.19 8.90
N VAL A 354 0.36 -9.01 9.95
CA VAL A 354 0.54 -8.61 11.35
C VAL A 354 1.86 -9.10 11.95
N ASP A 355 2.34 -10.31 11.57
CA ASP A 355 3.53 -10.95 12.12
C ASP A 355 4.82 -10.35 11.52
N ARG A 356 5.03 -9.05 11.76
CA ARG A 356 6.27 -8.34 11.46
C ARG A 356 6.96 -8.05 12.77
N GLN A 357 8.16 -8.61 12.97
CA GLN A 357 8.97 -8.35 14.16
C GLN A 357 9.83 -7.09 13.96
N PHE A 358 10.10 -6.40 15.09
CA PHE A 358 11.01 -5.26 15.16
C PHE A 358 12.46 -5.73 15.04
#